data_e4df8cd9a2eba090a8fc1e81d8972f4a
#
_entry.id   e4df8cd9a2eba090a8fc1e81d8972f4a
#
_cell.length_a   1.000
_cell.length_b   1.000
_cell.length_c   1.000
_cell.angle_alpha   90.00
_cell.angle_beta   90.00
_cell.angle_gamma   90.00
#
_symmetry.space_group_name_H-M   'P 1'
#
loop_
_entity.id
_entity.type
_entity.pdbx_description
1 polymer ?
#
loop_
_entity_poly.entity_id
_entity_poly.type
_entity_poly.pdbx_seq_one_letter_code
_entity_poly.pdbx_strand_id
1 'polypeptide(L)'
;RLFGHTILERYGMTETMMNISNPYAGERRAGTVGLPLPGISVRLLNSEGQDVADGETGEVHLRGPNVFPGYWGRPEATAAAFVDGWFKTGDLGVRSPDGYYTLQGRRSDLIISGGFNIYPREIEELLLEQPGVAEASVVGVEDKVRGEVPVAYVVGSCDAAQLETICREKLASFKVPRAFIPVSSLPRTALGKVQKHLLPKP
;
A
#
# COMPACT_ATOMS: atom_id res chain seq x y z
N ARG A 1 9.76 -16.66 -16.23
CA ARG A 1 9.14 -18.00 -15.98
C ARG A 1 10.11 -18.91 -15.23
N LEU A 2 10.59 -18.49 -14.04
CA LEU A 2 11.55 -19.30 -13.27
C LEU A 2 10.93 -20.61 -12.76
N PHE A 3 9.63 -20.62 -12.47
CA PHE A 3 8.98 -21.79 -11.86
C PHE A 3 7.99 -22.49 -12.80
N GLY A 4 7.75 -22.01 -14.02
CA GLY A 4 6.71 -22.53 -14.92
C GLY A 4 5.29 -22.49 -14.32
N HIS A 5 5.10 -21.68 -13.29
CA HIS A 5 3.92 -21.67 -12.45
C HIS A 5 3.49 -20.23 -12.14
N THR A 6 2.20 -19.94 -12.17
CA THR A 6 1.67 -18.62 -11.83
C THR A 6 1.66 -18.46 -10.30
N ILE A 7 2.27 -17.38 -9.81
CA ILE A 7 2.28 -17.05 -8.38
C ILE A 7 0.84 -16.84 -7.90
N LEU A 8 0.55 -17.37 -6.72
CA LEU A 8 -0.72 -17.17 -6.04
C LEU A 8 -0.55 -16.03 -5.03
N GLU A 9 -0.87 -14.81 -5.47
CA GLU A 9 -0.87 -13.63 -4.61
C GLU A 9 -2.01 -13.67 -3.61
N ARG A 10 -1.72 -13.25 -2.38
CA ARG A 10 -2.68 -13.27 -1.27
C ARG A 10 -2.37 -12.18 -0.25
N TYR A 11 -3.37 -11.84 0.54
CA TYR A 11 -3.28 -10.86 1.61
C TYR A 11 -3.57 -11.47 2.97
N GLY A 12 -2.72 -11.16 3.92
CA GLY A 12 -2.87 -11.56 5.31
C GLY A 12 -1.94 -10.77 6.22
N MET A 13 -2.19 -10.85 7.50
CA MET A 13 -1.39 -10.20 8.54
C MET A 13 -1.44 -11.03 9.82
N THR A 14 -0.59 -10.71 10.80
CA THR A 14 -0.49 -11.48 12.05
C THR A 14 -1.82 -11.53 12.81
N GLU A 15 -2.56 -10.43 12.80
CA GLU A 15 -3.84 -10.27 13.52
C GLU A 15 -5.00 -11.06 12.90
N THR A 16 -4.86 -11.46 11.65
CA THR A 16 -5.99 -12.05 10.90
C THR A 16 -5.59 -13.24 10.02
N MET A 17 -4.34 -13.68 10.10
CA MET A 17 -3.80 -14.75 9.23
C MET A 17 -4.06 -14.45 7.74
N MET A 18 -4.75 -15.33 7.00
CA MET A 18 -5.08 -15.14 5.59
C MET A 18 -6.52 -14.65 5.42
N ASN A 19 -6.68 -13.58 4.63
CA ASN A 19 -7.97 -12.90 4.44
C ASN A 19 -8.50 -13.01 3.02
N ILE A 20 -7.62 -12.71 2.05
CA ILE A 20 -7.95 -12.59 0.64
C ILE A 20 -6.90 -13.36 -0.14
N SER A 21 -7.30 -14.09 -1.17
CA SER A 21 -6.38 -14.85 -2.02
C SER A 21 -6.87 -14.92 -3.45
N ASN A 22 -5.93 -14.86 -4.40
CA ASN A 22 -6.23 -15.35 -5.74
C ASN A 22 -6.65 -16.82 -5.65
N PRO A 23 -7.58 -17.29 -6.52
CA PRO A 23 -8.09 -18.64 -6.43
C PRO A 23 -7.00 -19.68 -6.75
N TYR A 24 -7.05 -20.80 -6.02
CA TYR A 24 -6.17 -21.94 -6.29
C TYR A 24 -6.47 -22.53 -7.67
N ALA A 25 -7.74 -22.73 -7.98
CA ALA A 25 -8.25 -23.10 -9.28
C ALA A 25 -9.10 -21.97 -9.86
N GLY A 26 -8.77 -21.47 -11.03
CA GLY A 26 -9.42 -20.34 -11.68
C GLY A 26 -8.47 -19.22 -12.08
N GLU A 27 -9.02 -18.04 -12.34
CA GLU A 27 -8.24 -16.88 -12.79
C GLU A 27 -7.39 -16.31 -11.63
N ARG A 28 -6.09 -16.27 -11.82
CA ARG A 28 -5.13 -15.54 -10.97
C ARG A 28 -4.76 -14.25 -11.66
N ARG A 29 -5.16 -13.15 -11.05
CA ARG A 29 -4.98 -11.82 -11.63
C ARG A 29 -3.79 -11.13 -10.99
N ALA A 30 -2.74 -10.91 -11.77
CA ALA A 30 -1.55 -10.19 -11.33
C ALA A 30 -1.90 -8.76 -10.86
N GLY A 31 -1.19 -8.29 -9.82
CA GLY A 31 -1.45 -6.99 -9.20
C GLY A 31 -2.66 -6.96 -8.26
N THR A 32 -3.39 -8.07 -8.12
CA THR A 32 -4.48 -8.20 -7.14
C THR A 32 -4.14 -9.23 -6.08
N VAL A 33 -4.70 -9.08 -4.91
CA VAL A 33 -4.63 -10.08 -3.85
C VAL A 33 -5.78 -11.09 -3.92
N GLY A 34 -6.70 -10.95 -4.90
CA GLY A 34 -7.78 -11.90 -5.19
C GLY A 34 -9.10 -11.59 -4.51
N LEU A 35 -9.79 -12.63 -4.08
CA LEU A 35 -11.14 -12.62 -3.51
C LEU A 35 -11.09 -12.96 -2.01
N PRO A 36 -12.06 -12.50 -1.19
CA PRO A 36 -12.15 -12.89 0.21
C PRO A 36 -12.25 -14.42 0.36
N LEU A 37 -11.51 -14.95 1.33
CA LEU A 37 -11.60 -16.37 1.66
C LEU A 37 -12.97 -16.70 2.30
N PRO A 38 -13.43 -17.94 2.20
CA PRO A 38 -14.70 -18.37 2.80
C PRO A 38 -14.79 -17.99 4.29
N GLY A 39 -15.91 -17.38 4.68
CA GLY A 39 -16.16 -16.93 6.06
C GLY A 39 -15.54 -15.59 6.43
N ILE A 40 -14.78 -14.95 5.53
CA ILE A 40 -14.21 -13.63 5.73
C ILE A 40 -15.07 -12.58 5.06
N SER A 41 -15.49 -11.58 5.83
CA SER A 41 -16.15 -10.37 5.34
C SER A 41 -15.16 -9.24 5.23
N VAL A 42 -15.18 -8.51 4.12
CA VAL A 42 -14.30 -7.38 3.83
C VAL A 42 -15.15 -6.16 3.50
N ARG A 43 -14.85 -5.03 4.12
CA ARG A 43 -15.41 -3.71 3.77
C ARG A 43 -14.27 -2.75 3.43
N LEU A 44 -14.55 -1.83 2.54
CA LEU A 44 -13.68 -0.68 2.25
C LEU A 44 -14.39 0.59 2.71
N LEU A 45 -13.82 1.29 3.68
CA LEU A 45 -14.44 2.47 4.28
C LEU A 45 -13.65 3.74 3.98
N ASN A 46 -14.37 4.84 3.74
CA ASN A 46 -13.80 6.18 3.65
C ASN A 46 -13.47 6.74 5.05
N SER A 47 -12.98 7.97 5.12
CA SER A 47 -12.65 8.66 6.38
C SER A 47 -13.86 8.93 7.29
N GLU A 48 -15.07 8.90 6.74
CA GLU A 48 -16.33 9.09 7.46
C GLU A 48 -16.92 7.77 7.97
N GLY A 49 -16.28 6.63 7.68
CA GLY A 49 -16.72 5.30 8.07
C GLY A 49 -17.82 4.72 7.18
N GLN A 50 -18.03 5.28 5.99
CA GLN A 50 -19.01 4.81 5.01
C GLN A 50 -18.35 3.87 4.02
N ASP A 51 -19.10 2.87 3.50
CA ASP A 51 -18.62 2.02 2.43
C ASP A 51 -18.38 2.82 1.15
N VAL A 52 -17.23 2.57 0.52
CA VAL A 52 -16.90 3.15 -0.77
C VAL A 52 -17.46 2.31 -1.92
N ALA A 53 -17.68 2.93 -3.07
CA ALA A 53 -18.09 2.22 -4.29
C ALA A 53 -16.95 1.38 -4.88
N ASP A 54 -17.30 0.44 -5.78
CA ASP A 54 -16.31 -0.32 -6.54
C ASP A 54 -15.46 0.63 -7.39
N GLY A 55 -14.15 0.43 -7.38
CA GLY A 55 -13.16 1.29 -8.03
C GLY A 55 -12.67 2.45 -7.15
N GLU A 56 -13.28 2.70 -6.00
CA GLU A 56 -12.83 3.72 -5.06
C GLU A 56 -11.93 3.12 -3.97
N THR A 57 -10.98 3.93 -3.50
CA THR A 57 -10.07 3.52 -2.42
C THR A 57 -10.71 3.72 -1.06
N GLY A 58 -10.66 2.67 -0.23
CA GLY A 58 -11.08 2.71 1.17
C GLY A 58 -10.12 1.97 2.09
N GLU A 59 -10.22 2.21 3.39
CA GLU A 59 -9.51 1.44 4.41
C GLU A 59 -10.13 0.04 4.50
N VAL A 60 -9.30 -0.99 4.45
CA VAL A 60 -9.72 -2.39 4.54
C VAL A 60 -10.12 -2.72 5.97
N HIS A 61 -11.38 -3.08 6.17
CA HIS A 61 -11.91 -3.59 7.42
C HIS A 61 -12.30 -5.06 7.27
N LEU A 62 -11.95 -5.87 8.26
CA LEU A 62 -12.14 -7.32 8.23
C LEU A 62 -13.03 -7.80 9.37
N ARG A 63 -13.87 -8.79 9.08
CA ARG A 63 -14.62 -9.56 10.07
C ARG A 63 -14.67 -11.02 9.67
N GLY A 64 -14.34 -11.91 10.61
CA GLY A 64 -14.36 -13.35 10.38
C GLY A 64 -13.76 -14.14 11.53
N PRO A 65 -13.86 -15.45 11.52
CA PRO A 65 -13.38 -16.32 12.60
C PRO A 65 -11.83 -16.33 12.71
N ASN A 66 -11.14 -15.86 11.71
CA ASN A 66 -9.67 -15.74 11.67
C ASN A 66 -9.14 -14.47 12.33
N VAL A 67 -10.02 -13.50 12.63
CA VAL A 67 -9.62 -12.25 13.29
C VAL A 67 -9.33 -12.52 14.76
N PHE A 68 -8.16 -12.09 15.23
CA PHE A 68 -7.72 -12.26 16.61
C PHE A 68 -8.66 -11.55 17.60
N PRO A 69 -8.74 -12.00 18.86
CA PRO A 69 -9.61 -11.36 19.85
C PRO A 69 -9.05 -10.04 20.39
N GLY A 70 -7.76 -9.76 20.18
CA GLY A 70 -7.11 -8.53 20.62
C GLY A 70 -5.63 -8.69 20.96
N TYR A 71 -5.01 -7.58 21.29
CA TYR A 71 -3.59 -7.52 21.68
C TYR A 71 -3.43 -7.90 23.15
N TRP A 72 -2.56 -8.86 23.42
CA TRP A 72 -2.28 -9.35 24.77
C TRP A 72 -1.82 -8.22 25.70
N GLY A 73 -2.53 -8.03 26.82
CA GLY A 73 -2.22 -6.99 27.81
C GLY A 73 -2.36 -5.55 27.32
N ARG A 74 -3.03 -5.33 26.16
CA ARG A 74 -3.17 -4.00 25.53
C ARG A 74 -4.65 -3.68 25.23
N PRO A 75 -5.51 -3.50 26.24
CA PRO A 75 -6.94 -3.30 26.03
C PRO A 75 -7.27 -2.03 25.23
N GLU A 76 -6.54 -0.94 25.45
CA GLU A 76 -6.75 0.32 24.71
C GLU A 76 -6.39 0.17 23.23
N ALA A 77 -5.27 -0.48 22.92
CA ALA A 77 -4.88 -0.77 21.53
C ALA A 77 -5.89 -1.70 20.86
N THR A 78 -6.42 -2.67 21.61
CA THR A 78 -7.48 -3.56 21.12
C THR A 78 -8.75 -2.77 20.80
N ALA A 79 -9.23 -1.94 21.74
CA ALA A 79 -10.41 -1.11 21.52
C ALA A 79 -10.24 -0.17 20.32
N ALA A 80 -9.05 0.44 20.16
CA ALA A 80 -8.73 1.31 19.03
C ALA A 80 -8.68 0.57 17.68
N ALA A 81 -8.37 -0.74 17.69
CA ALA A 81 -8.26 -1.55 16.47
C ALA A 81 -9.61 -2.03 15.92
N PHE A 82 -10.69 -1.94 16.69
CA PHE A 82 -12.02 -2.42 16.29
C PHE A 82 -13.06 -1.30 16.27
N VAL A 83 -13.99 -1.37 15.30
CA VAL A 83 -15.19 -0.53 15.21
C VAL A 83 -16.36 -1.43 14.83
N ASP A 84 -17.40 -1.48 15.65
CA ASP A 84 -18.64 -2.26 15.43
C ASP A 84 -18.36 -3.73 15.04
N GLY A 85 -17.37 -4.34 15.69
CA GLY A 85 -16.95 -5.73 15.43
C GLY A 85 -16.14 -5.94 14.15
N TRP A 86 -15.71 -4.86 13.48
CA TRP A 86 -14.79 -4.89 12.35
C TRP A 86 -13.39 -4.50 12.79
N PHE A 87 -12.41 -5.31 12.40
CA PHE A 87 -11.00 -5.02 12.62
C PHE A 87 -10.49 -4.06 11.54
N LYS A 88 -9.90 -2.94 11.96
CA LYS A 88 -9.24 -1.95 11.09
C LYS A 88 -7.82 -2.41 10.78
N THR A 89 -7.53 -2.71 9.53
CA THR A 89 -6.21 -3.21 9.15
C THR A 89 -5.15 -2.11 9.03
N GLY A 90 -5.59 -0.88 8.79
CA GLY A 90 -4.72 0.23 8.41
C GLY A 90 -4.20 0.14 6.98
N ASP A 91 -4.61 -0.87 6.21
CA ASP A 91 -4.29 -0.99 4.80
C ASP A 91 -5.37 -0.34 3.95
N LEU A 92 -4.98 0.27 2.85
CA LEU A 92 -5.87 0.86 1.85
C LEU A 92 -5.98 -0.06 0.64
N GLY A 93 -7.18 -0.18 0.10
CA GLY A 93 -7.43 -1.03 -1.05
C GLY A 93 -8.59 -0.55 -1.91
N VAL A 94 -8.71 -1.17 -3.07
CA VAL A 94 -9.77 -0.97 -4.04
C VAL A 94 -10.40 -2.32 -4.34
N ARG A 95 -11.72 -2.38 -4.50
CA ARG A 95 -12.44 -3.54 -5.01
C ARG A 95 -12.88 -3.27 -6.44
N SER A 96 -12.57 -4.17 -7.35
CA SER A 96 -13.11 -4.12 -8.71
C SER A 96 -14.58 -4.58 -8.74
N PRO A 97 -15.36 -4.22 -9.79
CA PRO A 97 -16.77 -4.62 -9.91
C PRO A 97 -17.03 -6.13 -9.89
N ASP A 98 -16.03 -6.92 -10.26
CA ASP A 98 -16.06 -8.38 -10.22
C ASP A 98 -15.46 -8.97 -8.93
N GLY A 99 -15.23 -8.12 -7.92
CA GLY A 99 -14.93 -8.49 -6.54
C GLY A 99 -13.46 -8.71 -6.19
N TYR A 100 -12.50 -8.54 -7.15
CA TYR A 100 -11.07 -8.65 -6.83
C TYR A 100 -10.57 -7.42 -6.07
N TYR A 101 -9.68 -7.66 -5.10
CA TYR A 101 -9.08 -6.60 -4.30
C TYR A 101 -7.65 -6.31 -4.73
N THR A 102 -7.32 -5.03 -4.80
CA THR A 102 -5.95 -4.50 -5.00
C THR A 102 -5.56 -3.65 -3.80
N LEU A 103 -4.39 -3.88 -3.21
CA LEU A 103 -3.89 -3.06 -2.12
C LEU A 103 -3.15 -1.83 -2.65
N GLN A 104 -3.44 -0.67 -2.08
CA GLN A 104 -2.84 0.62 -2.46
C GLN A 104 -1.72 1.06 -1.50
N GLY A 105 -1.58 0.40 -0.35
CA GLY A 105 -0.57 0.70 0.67
C GLY A 105 -1.14 0.85 2.06
N ARG A 106 -0.39 1.48 2.94
CA ARG A 106 -0.79 1.76 4.32
C ARG A 106 -1.41 3.15 4.43
N ARG A 107 -2.44 3.28 5.27
CA ARG A 107 -3.03 4.57 5.63
C ARG A 107 -2.00 5.51 6.29
N SER A 108 -1.08 4.95 7.09
CA SER A 108 0.01 5.69 7.70
C SER A 108 1.02 6.27 6.72
N ASP A 109 1.07 5.71 5.51
CA ASP A 109 2.01 6.12 4.47
C ASP A 109 1.36 7.03 3.43
N LEU A 110 0.04 7.27 3.55
CA LEU A 110 -0.71 8.16 2.67
C LEU A 110 -0.14 9.58 2.77
N ILE A 111 0.20 10.17 1.65
CA ILE A 111 0.71 11.54 1.55
C ILE A 111 -0.46 12.45 1.17
N ILE A 112 -0.69 13.49 1.96
CA ILE A 112 -1.74 14.48 1.68
C ILE A 112 -1.10 15.77 1.19
N SER A 113 -1.14 15.99 -0.12
CA SER A 113 -0.52 17.13 -0.79
C SER A 113 -1.56 18.08 -1.36
N GLY A 114 -1.70 19.26 -0.76
CA GLY A 114 -2.69 20.25 -1.23
C GLY A 114 -4.12 19.73 -1.25
N GLY A 115 -4.49 18.84 -0.32
CA GLY A 115 -5.80 18.20 -0.24
C GLY A 115 -5.97 16.95 -1.12
N PHE A 116 -4.97 16.57 -1.90
CA PHE A 116 -4.99 15.36 -2.72
C PHE A 116 -4.30 14.19 -2.02
N ASN A 117 -4.93 13.03 -2.10
CA ASN A 117 -4.36 11.77 -1.62
C ASN A 117 -3.36 11.22 -2.64
N ILE A 118 -2.13 10.97 -2.18
CA ILE A 118 -1.08 10.35 -2.98
C ILE A 118 -0.72 9.03 -2.30
N TYR A 119 -0.83 7.95 -3.05
CA TYR A 119 -0.48 6.60 -2.60
C TYR A 119 0.97 6.31 -3.03
N PRO A 120 1.93 6.19 -2.09
CA PRO A 120 3.34 6.00 -2.43
C PRO A 120 3.58 4.82 -3.36
N ARG A 121 2.82 3.75 -3.19
CA ARG A 121 2.96 2.52 -3.97
C ARG A 121 2.78 2.74 -5.48
N GLU A 122 1.86 3.58 -5.89
CA GLU A 122 1.64 3.92 -7.31
C GLU A 122 2.91 4.51 -7.95
N ILE A 123 3.60 5.37 -7.20
CA ILE A 123 4.84 5.99 -7.65
C ILE A 123 5.99 4.97 -7.59
N GLU A 124 6.09 4.21 -6.50
CA GLU A 124 7.10 3.17 -6.30
C GLU A 124 7.05 2.12 -7.42
N GLU A 125 5.85 1.65 -7.79
CA GLU A 125 5.66 0.69 -8.89
C GLU A 125 6.10 1.27 -10.24
N LEU A 126 5.73 2.51 -10.55
CA LEU A 126 6.18 3.19 -11.77
C LEU A 126 7.70 3.31 -11.84
N LEU A 127 8.34 3.66 -10.72
CA LEU A 127 9.80 3.77 -10.65
C LEU A 127 10.50 2.43 -10.82
N LEU A 128 9.97 1.36 -10.22
CA LEU A 128 10.53 0.00 -10.33
C LEU A 128 10.47 -0.58 -11.75
N GLU A 129 9.59 -0.08 -12.61
CA GLU A 129 9.55 -0.44 -14.03
C GLU A 129 10.69 0.18 -14.84
N GLN A 130 11.41 1.16 -14.29
CA GLN A 130 12.42 1.90 -15.04
C GLN A 130 13.78 1.18 -15.06
N PRO A 131 14.47 1.19 -16.22
CA PRO A 131 15.80 0.63 -16.30
C PRO A 131 16.76 1.25 -15.28
N GLY A 132 17.53 0.42 -14.60
CA GLY A 132 18.52 0.86 -13.61
C GLY A 132 17.96 1.12 -12.22
N VAL A 133 16.66 1.08 -11.99
CA VAL A 133 16.03 1.13 -10.65
C VAL A 133 15.97 -0.28 -10.07
N ALA A 134 16.69 -0.50 -8.97
CA ALA A 134 16.66 -1.76 -8.23
C ALA A 134 15.61 -1.74 -7.11
N GLU A 135 15.52 -0.61 -6.39
CA GLU A 135 14.53 -0.41 -5.33
C GLU A 135 14.06 1.05 -5.34
N ALA A 136 12.82 1.26 -4.91
CA ALA A 136 12.25 2.59 -4.73
C ALA A 136 11.39 2.65 -3.46
N SER A 137 11.41 3.78 -2.77
CA SER A 137 10.54 4.07 -1.64
C SER A 137 10.15 5.54 -1.66
N VAL A 138 8.85 5.81 -1.51
CA VAL A 138 8.30 7.17 -1.54
C VAL A 138 7.72 7.51 -0.17
N VAL A 139 8.03 8.71 0.32
CA VAL A 139 7.52 9.24 1.58
C VAL A 139 7.01 10.66 1.42
N GLY A 140 6.07 11.05 2.28
CA GLY A 140 5.67 12.43 2.46
C GLY A 140 6.73 13.21 3.23
N VAL A 141 7.05 14.41 2.74
CA VAL A 141 7.91 15.38 3.43
C VAL A 141 7.12 16.65 3.61
N GLU A 142 7.24 17.27 4.79
CA GLU A 142 6.56 18.51 5.10
C GLU A 142 6.87 19.62 4.07
N ASP A 143 5.81 20.26 3.58
CA ASP A 143 5.87 21.42 2.69
C ASP A 143 4.97 22.53 3.23
N LYS A 144 5.51 23.76 3.29
CA LYS A 144 4.79 24.91 3.87
C LYS A 144 3.52 25.30 3.15
N VAL A 145 3.38 24.94 1.87
CA VAL A 145 2.26 25.35 1.03
C VAL A 145 1.27 24.21 0.87
N ARG A 146 1.76 22.97 0.71
CA ARG A 146 0.95 21.81 0.38
C ARG A 146 0.68 20.88 1.56
N GLY A 147 1.25 21.15 2.73
CA GLY A 147 1.26 20.24 3.88
C GLY A 147 2.32 19.16 3.71
N GLU A 148 2.18 18.29 2.72
CA GLU A 148 3.19 17.31 2.35
C GLU A 148 3.44 17.30 0.84
N VAL A 149 4.63 16.84 0.45
CA VAL A 149 4.99 16.53 -0.94
C VAL A 149 5.70 15.18 -1.01
N PRO A 150 5.50 14.39 -2.09
CA PRO A 150 6.18 13.12 -2.24
C PRO A 150 7.67 13.34 -2.55
N VAL A 151 8.53 12.53 -1.92
CA VAL A 151 9.97 12.41 -2.18
C VAL A 151 10.30 10.95 -2.41
N ALA A 152 11.01 10.66 -3.49
CA ALA A 152 11.40 9.32 -3.88
C ALA A 152 12.87 9.04 -3.50
N TYR A 153 13.10 7.93 -2.81
CA TYR A 153 14.43 7.35 -2.54
C TYR A 153 14.62 6.18 -3.47
N VAL A 154 15.73 6.18 -4.21
CA VAL A 154 15.96 5.21 -5.28
C VAL A 154 17.31 4.55 -5.12
N VAL A 155 17.33 3.21 -5.19
CA VAL A 155 18.54 2.39 -5.25
C VAL A 155 18.76 1.97 -6.68
N GLY A 156 19.96 2.19 -7.21
CA GLY A 156 20.31 1.76 -8.56
C GLY A 156 21.18 2.79 -9.30
N SER A 157 21.33 2.54 -10.59
CA SER A 157 22.12 3.40 -11.52
C SER A 157 21.20 4.15 -12.48
N CYS A 158 20.26 4.93 -11.94
CA CYS A 158 19.27 5.68 -12.70
C CYS A 158 19.53 7.18 -12.65
N ASP A 159 19.15 7.90 -13.70
CA ASP A 159 19.20 9.37 -13.74
C ASP A 159 17.92 9.98 -13.17
N ALA A 160 18.05 10.80 -12.16
CA ALA A 160 16.94 11.49 -11.52
C ALA A 160 16.10 12.34 -12.49
N ALA A 161 16.73 12.97 -13.48
CA ALA A 161 16.03 13.76 -14.49
C ALA A 161 15.16 12.90 -15.42
N GLN A 162 15.62 11.70 -15.74
CA GLN A 162 14.84 10.74 -16.51
C GLN A 162 13.65 10.22 -15.72
N LEU A 163 13.84 9.91 -14.43
CA LEU A 163 12.76 9.48 -13.55
C LEU A 163 11.69 10.57 -13.37
N GLU A 164 12.12 11.82 -13.22
CA GLU A 164 11.20 12.96 -13.14
C GLU A 164 10.38 13.09 -14.44
N THR A 165 11.02 12.99 -15.60
CA THR A 165 10.35 13.07 -16.90
C THR A 165 9.26 12.00 -17.01
N ILE A 166 9.59 10.76 -16.71
CA ILE A 166 8.62 9.64 -16.76
C ILE A 166 7.48 9.84 -15.78
N CYS A 167 7.77 10.29 -14.55
CA CYS A 167 6.73 10.59 -13.58
C CYS A 167 5.79 11.71 -14.08
N ARG A 168 6.32 12.74 -14.74
CA ARG A 168 5.50 13.82 -15.34
C ARG A 168 4.62 13.34 -16.50
N GLU A 169 5.07 12.36 -17.25
CA GLU A 169 4.32 11.77 -18.36
C GLU A 169 3.21 10.82 -17.90
N LYS A 170 3.43 10.09 -16.81
CA LYS A 170 2.57 8.97 -16.40
C LYS A 170 1.68 9.29 -15.19
N LEU A 171 2.04 10.27 -14.37
CA LEU A 171 1.32 10.61 -13.15
C LEU A 171 0.66 11.99 -13.24
N ALA A 172 -0.41 12.16 -12.46
CA ALA A 172 -0.96 13.49 -12.23
C ALA A 172 0.10 14.40 -11.58
N SER A 173 0.11 15.68 -11.92
CA SER A 173 1.17 16.64 -11.55
C SER A 173 1.43 16.72 -10.05
N PHE A 174 0.40 16.53 -9.22
CA PHE A 174 0.51 16.56 -7.76
C PHE A 174 1.17 15.29 -7.17
N LYS A 175 1.23 14.18 -7.94
CA LYS A 175 1.87 12.92 -7.56
C LYS A 175 3.36 12.86 -7.91
N VAL A 176 3.85 13.75 -8.75
CA VAL A 176 5.25 13.76 -9.18
C VAL A 176 6.14 14.06 -7.98
N PRO A 177 7.13 13.20 -7.66
CA PRO A 177 8.05 13.45 -6.57
C PRO A 177 8.80 14.78 -6.72
N ARG A 178 8.88 15.53 -5.62
CA ARG A 178 9.60 16.80 -5.55
C ARG A 178 11.11 16.63 -5.67
N ALA A 179 11.60 15.47 -5.24
CA ALA A 179 13.00 15.10 -5.34
C ALA A 179 13.15 13.59 -5.53
N PHE A 180 14.21 13.20 -6.23
CA PHE A 180 14.65 11.82 -6.40
C PHE A 180 16.04 11.72 -5.73
N ILE A 181 16.11 11.01 -4.61
CA ILE A 181 17.31 10.92 -3.79
C ILE A 181 17.94 9.54 -4.00
N PRO A 182 19.13 9.48 -4.60
CA PRO A 182 19.86 8.23 -4.72
C PRO A 182 20.37 7.79 -3.36
N VAL A 183 20.15 6.52 -3.04
CA VAL A 183 20.64 5.87 -1.81
C VAL A 183 21.30 4.54 -2.15
N SER A 184 22.27 4.12 -1.34
CA SER A 184 22.95 2.83 -1.56
C SER A 184 22.08 1.64 -1.17
N SER A 185 21.16 1.81 -0.23
CA SER A 185 20.20 0.79 0.20
C SER A 185 19.03 1.44 0.93
N LEU A 186 17.88 0.76 0.97
CA LEU A 186 16.75 1.15 1.82
C LEU A 186 16.88 0.49 3.20
N PRO A 187 16.62 1.22 4.30
CA PRO A 187 16.64 0.64 5.64
C PRO A 187 15.51 -0.39 5.79
N ARG A 188 15.84 -1.57 6.33
CA ARG A 188 14.89 -2.68 6.43
C ARG A 188 14.87 -3.29 7.84
N THR A 189 13.73 -3.85 8.19
CA THR A 189 13.62 -4.74 9.35
C THR A 189 14.34 -6.06 9.07
N ALA A 190 14.57 -6.89 10.11
CA ALA A 190 15.12 -8.24 9.96
C ALA A 190 14.28 -9.13 9.00
N LEU A 191 13.00 -8.84 8.83
CA LEU A 191 12.09 -9.54 7.93
C LEU A 191 12.02 -8.91 6.52
N GLY A 192 12.88 -7.93 6.22
CA GLY A 192 13.02 -7.32 4.90
C GLY A 192 12.03 -6.18 4.59
N LYS A 193 11.17 -5.75 5.53
CA LYS A 193 10.26 -4.62 5.32
C LYS A 193 11.02 -3.30 5.38
N VAL A 194 10.78 -2.40 4.42
CA VAL A 194 11.36 -1.05 4.40
C VAL A 194 10.85 -0.26 5.60
N GLN A 195 11.78 0.38 6.32
CA GLN A 195 11.51 1.26 7.45
C GLN A 195 11.56 2.71 6.99
N LYS A 196 10.45 3.21 6.43
CA LYS A 196 10.34 4.55 5.83
C LYS A 196 10.77 5.68 6.78
N HIS A 197 10.51 5.52 8.08
CA HIS A 197 10.87 6.51 9.11
C HIS A 197 12.38 6.67 9.35
N LEU A 198 13.20 5.74 8.84
CA LEU A 198 14.66 5.79 8.93
C LEU A 198 15.32 6.34 7.65
N LEU A 199 14.53 6.70 6.64
CA LEU A 199 15.08 7.34 5.45
C LEU A 199 15.66 8.71 5.80
N PRO A 200 16.80 9.13 5.19
CA PRO A 200 17.38 10.42 5.44
C PRO A 200 16.38 11.53 5.11
N LYS A 201 16.32 12.57 5.94
CA LYS A 201 15.50 13.74 5.62
C LYS A 201 16.16 14.52 4.48
N PRO A 202 15.42 14.95 3.45
CA PRO A 202 15.95 15.76 2.36
C PRO A 202 16.31 17.17 2.78
#